data_868b7efa6f1600be710c38b96db3efc2
#
_entry.id   868b7efa6f1600be710c38b96db3efc2
#
_cell.length_a   1.000
_cell.length_b   1.000
_cell.length_c   1.000
_cell.angle_alpha   90.00
_cell.angle_beta   90.00
_cell.angle_gamma   90.00
#
_symmetry.space_group_name_H-M   'P 1'
#
loop_
_entity.id
_entity.type
_entity.pdbx_description
1 polymer ?
#
loop_
_entity_poly.entity_id
_entity_poly.type
_entity_poly.pdbx_seq_one_letter_code
_entity_poly.pdbx_strand_id
1 'polypeptide(L)'
;MIARALVHRPKLLILDEPTAGVDIEIRQSMWKFLKEINEQGTTIILTTHYLEEAEQLCRNIAIINHGKLVENTSMKALLNQLNVETFVLDLESEQAHLPPIDNYVLRQLDSTTLEVDVKKQQCMNQLFIDLSRHQIRVRSMRNKVNRLEELFMSLVEKKSA
;
A
#
# COMPACT_ATOMS: atom_id res chain seq x y z
N MET A 1 -3.03 -4.18 27.07
CA MET A 1 -2.17 -5.38 27.12
C MET A 1 -0.71 -5.06 26.78
N ILE A 2 -0.39 -4.23 25.80
CA ILE A 2 1.01 -3.88 25.39
C ILE A 2 1.82 -3.29 26.55
N ALA A 3 1.26 -2.34 27.33
CA ALA A 3 1.97 -1.74 28.46
C ALA A 3 2.49 -2.77 29.47
N ARG A 4 1.73 -3.85 29.73
CA ARG A 4 2.16 -4.93 30.63
C ARG A 4 3.38 -5.69 30.10
N ALA A 5 3.45 -5.91 28.79
CA ALA A 5 4.56 -6.59 28.14
C ALA A 5 5.86 -5.74 28.16
N LEU A 6 5.72 -4.42 28.28
CA LEU A 6 6.84 -3.48 28.27
C LEU A 6 7.46 -3.17 29.64
N VAL A 7 6.79 -3.57 30.74
CA VAL A 7 7.27 -3.30 32.10
C VAL A 7 8.72 -3.76 32.32
N HIS A 8 9.09 -4.89 31.71
CA HIS A 8 10.41 -5.51 31.86
C HIS A 8 11.44 -5.03 30.83
N ARG A 9 11.12 -4.03 29.99
CA ARG A 9 11.98 -3.52 28.91
C ARG A 9 12.56 -4.67 28.05
N PRO A 10 11.70 -5.47 27.39
CA PRO A 10 12.14 -6.63 26.64
C PRO A 10 12.98 -6.23 25.44
N LYS A 11 13.96 -7.05 25.07
CA LYS A 11 14.69 -6.91 23.80
C LYS A 11 13.88 -7.36 22.59
N LEU A 12 12.91 -8.25 22.79
CA LEU A 12 12.00 -8.79 21.79
C LEU A 12 10.57 -8.69 22.30
N LEU A 13 9.70 -8.06 21.53
CA LEU A 13 8.26 -7.94 21.76
C LEU A 13 7.50 -8.65 20.64
N ILE A 14 6.65 -9.59 21.00
CA ILE A 14 5.78 -10.30 20.05
C ILE A 14 4.35 -9.86 20.30
N LEU A 15 3.69 -9.36 19.26
CA LEU A 15 2.34 -8.84 19.30
C LEU A 15 1.46 -9.58 18.28
N ASP A 16 0.35 -10.10 18.76
CA ASP A 16 -0.65 -10.74 17.92
C ASP A 16 -1.82 -9.78 17.75
N GLU A 17 -2.05 -9.33 16.48
CA GLU A 17 -3.12 -8.42 16.08
C GLU A 17 -3.23 -7.17 17.01
N PRO A 18 -2.15 -6.39 17.21
CA PRO A 18 -2.09 -5.39 18.29
C PRO A 18 -3.13 -4.28 18.18
N THR A 19 -3.64 -3.99 16.99
CA THR A 19 -4.62 -2.93 16.73
C THR A 19 -5.99 -3.46 16.29
N ALA A 20 -6.23 -4.76 16.42
CA ALA A 20 -7.53 -5.33 16.07
C ALA A 20 -8.65 -4.76 16.95
N GLY A 21 -9.74 -4.32 16.31
CA GLY A 21 -10.89 -3.74 17.01
C GLY A 21 -10.66 -2.34 17.60
N VAL A 22 -9.56 -1.68 17.26
CA VAL A 22 -9.22 -0.33 17.73
C VAL A 22 -9.64 0.70 16.67
N ASP A 23 -10.16 1.85 17.12
CA ASP A 23 -10.48 2.96 16.23
C ASP A 23 -9.22 3.58 15.57
N ILE A 24 -9.44 4.38 14.52
CA ILE A 24 -8.36 4.91 13.69
C ILE A 24 -7.38 5.80 14.48
N GLU A 25 -7.87 6.65 15.37
CA GLU A 25 -7.02 7.60 16.10
C GLU A 25 -6.10 6.88 17.10
N ILE A 26 -6.68 5.92 17.82
CA ILE A 26 -5.91 5.10 18.78
C ILE A 26 -4.93 4.20 18.03
N ARG A 27 -5.32 3.64 16.88
CA ARG A 27 -4.42 2.85 16.02
C ARG A 27 -3.20 3.65 15.60
N GLN A 28 -3.38 4.87 15.09
CA GLN A 28 -2.26 5.73 14.69
C GLN A 28 -1.34 6.08 15.86
N SER A 29 -1.92 6.34 17.04
CA SER A 29 -1.16 6.59 18.26
C SER A 29 -0.34 5.37 18.69
N MET A 30 -0.92 4.16 18.56
CA MET A 30 -0.22 2.90 18.82
C MET A 30 0.91 2.66 17.82
N TRP A 31 0.72 2.94 16.53
CA TRP A 31 1.79 2.81 15.52
C TRP A 31 2.97 3.72 15.83
N LYS A 32 2.70 4.98 16.19
CA LYS A 32 3.74 5.92 16.61
C LYS A 32 4.52 5.38 17.81
N PHE A 33 3.81 4.91 18.83
CA PHE A 33 4.42 4.35 20.03
C PHE A 33 5.28 3.10 19.74
N LEU A 34 4.81 2.18 18.87
CA LEU A 34 5.58 1.00 18.48
C LEU A 34 6.85 1.37 17.71
N LYS A 35 6.79 2.39 16.84
CA LYS A 35 7.97 2.92 16.14
C LYS A 35 9.00 3.46 17.14
N GLU A 36 8.56 4.27 18.10
CA GLU A 36 9.43 4.84 19.14
C GLU A 36 10.15 3.75 19.96
N ILE A 37 9.43 2.70 20.36
CA ILE A 37 10.01 1.56 21.09
C ILE A 37 11.02 0.79 20.23
N ASN A 38 10.72 0.59 18.95
CA ASN A 38 11.64 -0.07 18.03
C ASN A 38 12.91 0.76 17.82
N GLU A 39 12.80 2.08 17.70
CA GLU A 39 13.95 3.00 17.60
C GLU A 39 14.81 2.99 18.87
N GLN A 40 14.22 2.73 20.03
CA GLN A 40 14.93 2.56 21.32
C GLN A 40 15.61 1.19 21.44
N GLY A 41 15.53 0.34 20.40
CA GLY A 41 16.29 -0.92 20.32
C GLY A 41 15.48 -2.18 20.65
N THR A 42 14.17 -2.10 20.91
CA THR A 42 13.32 -3.28 21.06
C THR A 42 12.99 -3.86 19.68
N THR A 43 13.32 -5.13 19.43
CA THR A 43 12.85 -5.82 18.24
C THR A 43 11.37 -6.16 18.38
N ILE A 44 10.56 -5.83 17.37
CA ILE A 44 9.12 -6.10 17.37
C ILE A 44 8.78 -7.07 16.27
N ILE A 45 8.08 -8.15 16.62
CA ILE A 45 7.41 -9.06 15.68
C ILE A 45 5.92 -8.87 15.92
N LEU A 46 5.16 -8.58 14.87
CA LEU A 46 3.72 -8.48 14.96
C LEU A 46 3.05 -9.35 13.89
N THR A 47 1.89 -9.90 14.23
CA THR A 47 0.96 -10.46 13.26
C THR A 47 -0.14 -9.45 13.01
N THR A 48 -0.59 -9.34 11.77
CA THR A 48 -1.71 -8.48 11.40
C THR A 48 -2.36 -8.96 10.11
N HIS A 49 -3.64 -8.73 9.96
CA HIS A 49 -4.35 -8.84 8.69
C HIS A 49 -4.58 -7.45 8.06
N TYR A 50 -4.20 -6.37 8.75
CA TYR A 50 -4.23 -5.01 8.20
C TYR A 50 -2.94 -4.73 7.44
N LEU A 51 -3.01 -4.79 6.12
CA LEU A 51 -1.84 -4.60 5.25
C LEU A 51 -1.22 -3.20 5.39
N GLU A 52 -2.05 -2.18 5.66
CA GLU A 52 -1.59 -0.84 5.96
C GLU A 52 -0.69 -0.80 7.22
N GLU A 53 -1.07 -1.52 8.28
CA GLU A 53 -0.26 -1.64 9.49
C GLU A 53 1.11 -2.26 9.20
N ALA A 54 1.12 -3.36 8.42
CA ALA A 54 2.36 -4.00 8.01
C ALA A 54 3.26 -3.06 7.19
N GLU A 55 2.68 -2.31 6.24
CA GLU A 55 3.42 -1.36 5.40
C GLU A 55 4.01 -0.21 6.23
N GLN A 56 3.25 0.29 7.20
CA GLN A 56 3.67 1.41 8.05
C GLN A 56 4.71 1.05 9.09
N LEU A 57 4.67 -0.17 9.64
CA LEU A 57 5.49 -0.56 10.78
C LEU A 57 6.66 -1.47 10.43
N CYS A 58 6.53 -2.31 9.40
CA CYS A 58 7.44 -3.42 9.18
C CYS A 58 8.47 -3.12 8.10
N ARG A 59 9.76 -3.33 8.41
CA ARG A 59 10.85 -3.33 7.43
C ARG A 59 10.94 -4.65 6.67
N ASN A 60 10.62 -5.74 7.35
CA ASN A 60 10.59 -7.10 6.79
C ASN A 60 9.18 -7.68 6.98
N ILE A 61 8.77 -8.50 6.05
CA ILE A 61 7.45 -9.11 6.03
C ILE A 61 7.55 -10.61 5.70
N ALA A 62 6.75 -11.39 6.39
CA ALA A 62 6.53 -12.80 6.08
C ALA A 62 5.03 -13.00 5.81
N ILE A 63 4.68 -13.52 4.64
CA ILE A 63 3.30 -13.82 4.24
C ILE A 63 3.04 -15.30 4.48
N ILE A 64 2.00 -15.58 5.26
CA ILE A 64 1.56 -16.95 5.55
C ILE A 64 0.19 -17.17 4.90
N ASN A 65 0.06 -18.26 4.14
CA ASN A 65 -1.20 -18.68 3.54
C ASN A 65 -1.39 -20.19 3.77
N HIS A 66 -2.55 -20.59 4.30
CA HIS A 66 -2.86 -21.99 4.65
C HIS A 66 -1.74 -22.69 5.44
N GLY A 67 -1.16 -21.98 6.44
CA GLY A 67 -0.11 -22.51 7.31
C GLY A 67 1.26 -22.65 6.65
N LYS A 68 1.43 -22.18 5.41
CA LYS A 68 2.71 -22.22 4.67
C LYS A 68 3.25 -20.81 4.50
N LEU A 69 4.56 -20.66 4.65
CA LEU A 69 5.26 -19.44 4.34
C LEU A 69 5.29 -19.24 2.82
N VAL A 70 4.61 -18.21 2.35
CA VAL A 70 4.48 -17.88 0.92
C VAL A 70 5.61 -16.95 0.47
N GLU A 71 5.96 -15.98 1.31
CA GLU A 71 6.99 -14.99 1.04
C GLU A 71 7.68 -14.59 2.34
N ASN A 72 8.99 -14.29 2.27
CA ASN A 72 9.77 -13.76 3.39
C ASN A 72 10.85 -12.83 2.85
N THR A 73 10.60 -11.54 2.94
CA THR A 73 11.46 -10.54 2.30
C THR A 73 11.35 -9.17 2.98
N SER A 74 12.13 -8.19 2.52
CA SER A 74 11.94 -6.82 2.98
C SER A 74 10.69 -6.19 2.33
N MET A 75 10.02 -5.29 3.06
CA MET A 75 8.87 -4.54 2.53
C MET A 75 9.20 -3.85 1.21
N LYS A 76 10.38 -3.22 1.13
CA LYS A 76 10.86 -2.57 -0.10
C LYS A 76 11.01 -3.54 -1.27
N ALA A 77 11.58 -4.73 -1.04
CA ALA A 77 11.75 -5.74 -2.08
C ALA A 77 10.40 -6.30 -2.53
N LEU A 78 9.47 -6.51 -1.59
CA LEU A 78 8.12 -6.96 -1.90
C LEU A 78 7.37 -5.94 -2.78
N LEU A 79 7.31 -4.67 -2.37
CA LEU A 79 6.66 -3.61 -3.13
C LEU A 79 7.30 -3.39 -4.51
N ASN A 80 8.60 -3.68 -4.65
CA ASN A 80 9.29 -3.62 -5.94
C ASN A 80 8.88 -4.73 -6.93
N GLN A 81 8.14 -5.74 -6.51
CA GLN A 81 7.61 -6.79 -7.40
C GLN A 81 6.39 -6.32 -8.20
N LEU A 82 5.75 -5.21 -7.80
CA LEU A 82 4.67 -4.61 -8.60
C LEU A 82 5.22 -4.14 -9.96
N ASN A 83 4.65 -4.69 -11.01
CA ASN A 83 4.99 -4.29 -12.39
C ASN A 83 4.06 -3.20 -12.92
N VAL A 84 2.87 -3.07 -12.36
CA VAL A 84 1.83 -2.10 -12.74
C VAL A 84 1.26 -1.52 -11.46
N GLU A 85 1.06 -0.23 -11.42
CA GLU A 85 0.32 0.45 -10.36
C GLU A 85 -0.90 1.14 -10.97
N THR A 86 -2.07 0.97 -10.36
CA THR A 86 -3.29 1.61 -10.81
C THR A 86 -3.57 2.85 -9.98
N PHE A 87 -3.67 3.99 -10.65
CA PHE A 87 -3.99 5.28 -10.03
C PHE A 87 -5.38 5.74 -10.41
N VAL A 88 -6.02 6.45 -9.50
CA VAL A 88 -7.25 7.21 -9.74
C VAL A 88 -6.88 8.68 -9.79
N LEU A 89 -7.28 9.34 -10.88
CA LEU A 89 -7.06 10.76 -11.15
C LEU A 89 -8.39 11.48 -11.07
N ASP A 90 -8.48 12.49 -10.22
CA ASP A 90 -9.63 13.40 -10.20
C ASP A 90 -9.31 14.60 -11.08
N LEU A 91 -10.20 14.95 -12.00
CA LEU A 91 -10.02 15.99 -12.99
C LEU A 91 -10.57 17.35 -12.50
N GLU A 92 -10.02 18.44 -13.03
CA GLU A 92 -10.53 19.80 -12.77
C GLU A 92 -11.85 20.09 -13.48
N SER A 93 -12.08 19.46 -14.63
CA SER A 93 -13.27 19.68 -15.47
C SER A 93 -13.81 18.35 -15.99
N GLU A 94 -15.11 18.35 -16.27
CA GLU A 94 -15.78 17.19 -16.87
C GLU A 94 -15.25 16.88 -18.27
N GLN A 95 -15.07 15.59 -18.54
CA GLN A 95 -14.68 15.07 -19.85
C GLN A 95 -15.78 14.16 -20.39
N ALA A 96 -16.31 14.51 -21.55
CA ALA A 96 -17.32 13.68 -22.21
C ALA A 96 -16.73 12.41 -22.83
N HIS A 97 -15.50 12.50 -23.35
CA HIS A 97 -14.77 11.40 -23.95
C HIS A 97 -13.28 11.52 -23.64
N LEU A 98 -12.63 10.37 -23.40
CA LEU A 98 -11.18 10.29 -23.26
C LEU A 98 -10.52 10.19 -24.62
N PRO A 99 -9.54 11.07 -24.92
CA PRO A 99 -8.68 10.86 -26.07
C PRO A 99 -7.79 9.62 -25.84
N PRO A 100 -7.40 8.90 -26.87
CA PRO A 100 -6.39 7.86 -26.75
C PRO A 100 -5.06 8.51 -26.34
N ILE A 101 -4.47 8.00 -25.24
CA ILE A 101 -3.14 8.41 -24.81
C ILE A 101 -2.23 7.21 -24.99
N ASP A 102 -1.23 7.36 -25.85
CA ASP A 102 -0.31 6.30 -26.18
C ASP A 102 0.44 5.79 -24.92
N ASN A 103 0.68 4.50 -24.88
CA ASN A 103 1.42 3.79 -23.84
C ASN A 103 0.73 3.66 -22.46
N TYR A 104 -0.40 4.30 -22.20
CA TYR A 104 -1.13 4.17 -20.94
C TYR A 104 -2.51 3.56 -21.16
N VAL A 105 -2.94 2.74 -20.21
CA VAL A 105 -4.31 2.20 -20.21
C VAL A 105 -5.16 3.09 -19.32
N LEU A 106 -6.01 3.92 -19.96
CA LEU A 106 -6.95 4.78 -19.24
C LEU A 106 -8.34 4.20 -19.30
N ARG A 107 -9.06 4.31 -18.18
CA ARG A 107 -10.47 3.96 -18.07
C ARG A 107 -11.21 5.14 -17.44
N GLN A 108 -12.28 5.58 -18.07
CA GLN A 108 -13.15 6.60 -17.49
C GLN A 108 -14.10 5.95 -16.50
N LEU A 109 -14.07 6.36 -15.23
CA LEU A 109 -14.99 5.90 -14.21
C LEU A 109 -16.27 6.75 -14.21
N ASP A 110 -16.11 8.07 -14.35
CA ASP A 110 -17.17 9.04 -14.49
C ASP A 110 -16.67 10.29 -15.25
N SER A 111 -17.48 11.33 -15.37
CA SER A 111 -17.12 12.56 -16.13
C SER A 111 -15.89 13.31 -15.58
N THR A 112 -15.53 13.09 -14.32
CA THR A 112 -14.44 13.79 -13.62
C THR A 112 -13.38 12.87 -13.05
N THR A 113 -13.52 11.55 -13.21
CA THR A 113 -12.63 10.56 -12.58
C THR A 113 -12.09 9.58 -13.61
N LEU A 114 -10.78 9.47 -13.67
CA LEU A 114 -10.07 8.51 -14.52
C LEU A 114 -9.30 7.50 -13.69
N GLU A 115 -9.22 6.29 -14.21
CA GLU A 115 -8.31 5.27 -13.74
C GLU A 115 -7.20 5.07 -14.78
N VAL A 116 -5.96 4.97 -14.33
CA VAL A 116 -4.80 4.75 -15.20
C VAL A 116 -3.88 3.67 -14.63
N ASP A 117 -3.51 2.73 -15.50
CA ASP A 117 -2.49 1.73 -15.20
C ASP A 117 -1.12 2.26 -15.67
N VAL A 118 -0.18 2.34 -14.74
CA VAL A 118 1.20 2.81 -14.99
C VAL A 118 2.16 1.66 -14.73
N LYS A 119 2.88 1.24 -15.77
CA LYS A 119 3.92 0.22 -15.64
C LYS A 119 5.16 0.82 -14.99
N LYS A 120 5.93 0.01 -14.28
CA LYS A 120 7.15 0.42 -13.57
C LYS A 120 8.18 1.17 -14.44
N GLN A 121 8.20 0.90 -15.74
CA GLN A 121 9.12 1.55 -16.70
C GLN A 121 8.55 2.85 -17.29
N GLN A 122 7.28 3.17 -17.03
CA GLN A 122 6.63 4.36 -17.57
C GLN A 122 6.84 5.56 -16.64
N CYS A 123 6.95 6.75 -17.26
CA CYS A 123 7.19 7.99 -16.54
C CYS A 123 5.86 8.70 -16.24
N MET A 124 5.53 8.88 -14.97
CA MET A 124 4.33 9.59 -14.55
C MET A 124 4.29 11.04 -15.10
N ASN A 125 5.43 11.73 -15.18
CA ASN A 125 5.48 13.06 -15.75
C ASN A 125 5.06 13.09 -17.21
N GLN A 126 5.40 12.05 -17.98
CA GLN A 126 4.98 11.97 -19.38
C GLN A 126 3.46 11.84 -19.49
N LEU A 127 2.83 11.03 -18.63
CA LEU A 127 1.37 10.94 -18.55
C LEU A 127 0.71 12.32 -18.34
N PHE A 128 1.21 13.10 -17.38
CA PHE A 128 0.65 14.43 -17.13
C PHE A 128 0.87 15.41 -18.29
N ILE A 129 2.01 15.32 -18.98
CA ILE A 129 2.25 16.12 -20.19
C ILE A 129 1.25 15.75 -21.28
N ASP A 130 1.03 14.46 -21.51
CA ASP A 130 0.14 13.97 -22.55
C ASP A 130 -1.32 14.30 -22.23
N LEU A 131 -1.76 14.17 -20.98
CA LEU A 131 -3.07 14.64 -20.51
C LEU A 131 -3.23 16.16 -20.76
N SER A 132 -2.22 16.95 -20.42
CA SER A 132 -2.24 18.41 -20.60
C SER A 132 -2.34 18.82 -22.07
N ARG A 133 -1.70 18.09 -22.99
CA ARG A 133 -1.83 18.33 -24.45
C ARG A 133 -3.26 18.16 -24.94
N HIS A 134 -4.03 17.29 -24.29
CA HIS A 134 -5.45 17.10 -24.54
C HIS A 134 -6.35 18.00 -23.69
N GLN A 135 -5.78 19.04 -23.05
CA GLN A 135 -6.50 19.98 -22.17
C GLN A 135 -7.12 19.31 -20.93
N ILE A 136 -6.67 18.12 -20.56
CA ILE A 136 -7.12 17.41 -19.37
C ILE A 136 -6.19 17.80 -18.22
N ARG A 137 -6.74 18.48 -17.21
CA ARG A 137 -6.01 18.88 -16.00
C ARG A 137 -6.39 17.96 -14.85
N VAL A 138 -5.38 17.46 -14.17
CA VAL A 138 -5.53 16.59 -12.99
C VAL A 138 -5.47 17.44 -11.73
N ARG A 139 -6.50 17.35 -10.89
CA ARG A 139 -6.60 18.03 -9.60
C ARG A 139 -5.90 17.25 -8.51
N SER A 140 -6.15 15.94 -8.46
CA SER A 140 -5.58 15.04 -7.47
C SER A 140 -5.30 13.66 -8.07
N MET A 141 -4.40 12.93 -7.42
CA MET A 141 -4.04 11.57 -7.78
C MET A 141 -3.92 10.75 -6.51
N ARG A 142 -4.44 9.53 -6.54
CA ARG A 142 -4.31 8.55 -5.46
C ARG A 142 -4.17 7.16 -6.02
N ASN A 143 -3.54 6.26 -5.28
CA ASN A 143 -3.54 4.84 -5.66
C ASN A 143 -4.97 4.30 -5.54
N LYS A 144 -5.36 3.42 -6.47
CA LYS A 144 -6.67 2.77 -6.46
C LYS A 144 -6.80 1.81 -5.28
N VAL A 145 -5.77 1.04 -5.04
CA VAL A 145 -5.68 0.04 -3.97
C VAL A 145 -4.34 0.21 -3.26
N ASN A 146 -4.28 -0.19 -1.99
CA ASN A 146 -3.00 -0.27 -1.30
C ASN A 146 -2.08 -1.24 -2.04
N ARG A 147 -0.84 -0.83 -2.32
CA ARG A 147 0.14 -1.61 -3.08
C ARG A 147 0.37 -3.01 -2.50
N LEU A 148 0.39 -3.11 -1.18
CA LEU A 148 0.60 -4.38 -0.50
C LEU A 148 -0.61 -5.31 -0.65
N GLU A 149 -1.83 -4.75 -0.70
CA GLU A 149 -3.05 -5.51 -0.93
C GLU A 149 -3.08 -6.12 -2.33
N GLU A 150 -2.71 -5.36 -3.34
CA GLU A 150 -2.60 -5.84 -4.73
C GLU A 150 -1.59 -6.99 -4.85
N LEU A 151 -0.41 -6.83 -4.23
CA LEU A 151 0.61 -7.87 -4.17
C LEU A 151 0.11 -9.11 -3.43
N PHE A 152 -0.50 -8.93 -2.26
CA PHE A 152 -1.02 -10.03 -1.47
C PHE A 152 -2.01 -10.87 -2.26
N MET A 153 -2.98 -10.24 -2.92
CA MET A 153 -3.95 -10.95 -3.77
C MET A 153 -3.25 -11.73 -4.89
N SER A 154 -2.29 -11.10 -5.58
CA SER A 154 -1.54 -11.76 -6.67
C SER A 154 -0.70 -12.96 -6.20
N LEU A 155 -0.13 -12.90 -5.00
CA LEU A 155 0.68 -13.99 -4.42
C LEU A 155 -0.17 -15.16 -3.95
N VAL A 156 -1.36 -14.87 -3.40
CA VAL A 156 -2.31 -15.90 -2.95
C VAL A 156 -2.91 -16.63 -4.14
N GLU A 157 -3.30 -15.93 -5.20
CA GLU A 157 -3.88 -16.51 -6.42
C GLU A 157 -2.86 -17.39 -7.17
N LYS A 158 -1.62 -16.91 -7.37
CA LYS A 158 -0.57 -17.65 -8.10
C LYS A 158 -0.17 -18.98 -7.44
N LYS A 159 -0.37 -19.14 -6.15
CA LYS A 159 -0.02 -20.39 -5.43
C LYS A 159 -1.23 -21.27 -5.11
N SER A 160 -2.43 -20.86 -5.48
CA SER A 160 -3.66 -21.67 -5.38
C SER A 160 -3.98 -22.41 -6.70
N ALA A 161 -3.24 -22.15 -7.76
CA ALA A 161 -3.27 -22.84 -9.05
C ALA A 161 -2.06 -23.78 -9.18
#